data_b72c1b2ae65b422711004072ff23e894
#
_entry.id   b72c1b2ae65b422711004072ff23e894
#
_cell.length_a   1.000
_cell.length_b   1.000
_cell.length_c   1.000
_cell.angle_alpha   90.00
_cell.angle_beta   90.00
_cell.angle_gamma   90.00
#
_symmetry.space_group_name_H-M   'P 1'
#
loop_
_entity.id
_entity.type
_entity.pdbx_description
1 polymer ?
#
loop_
_entity_poly.entity_id
_entity_poly.type
_entity_poly.pdbx_seq_one_letter_code
_entity_poly.pdbx_strand_id
1 'polypeptide(L)'
;MKKTVKIETLTSVHIGSGEVLQIGSDFVKGKMGNNYVLAVVSPEKVLDLIGEEHLQDWVVAIERKESTGNVVKRYAPNAKVEDFAKRIVKDWSDAHERDTLKEHIHNGQGKPYIPGSSIKGAIRTAILASLAENVIDAETKIDDSIKDKKTGKLIKKKANAKNVEKELFGRDPNNDVFRFLQVGDAYFGDCYTGAFRMVNINERTSKGFWDVSKSQLIEALCPEYITRFEMKLNIEGYNKSKERCSTLGDLPMIMSSYENLFETINEHTISLLDLEIDYWRERSDMDDSDKVESYLEKVESIKKKVLKCCRGKECVLRIGHGSGWNFITGGWARDLDNFESLVVPVSRPNNQNYREYDFPKTRRVDDDCELLGFVKLSLQE
;
A
#
# COMPACT_ATOMS: atom_id res chain seq x y z
N MET A 1 25.33 10.44 3.49
CA MET A 1 24.75 11.73 3.91
C MET A 1 23.38 11.47 4.53
N LYS A 2 23.08 12.08 5.70
CA LYS A 2 21.79 12.02 6.37
C LYS A 2 21.00 13.30 6.03
N LYS A 3 19.73 13.15 5.68
CA LYS A 3 18.82 14.27 5.35
C LYS A 3 17.49 14.08 6.07
N THR A 4 16.87 15.18 6.44
CA THR A 4 15.46 15.22 6.83
C THR A 4 14.63 15.31 5.55
N VAL A 5 13.61 14.46 5.47
CA VAL A 5 12.70 14.39 4.32
C VAL A 5 11.28 14.72 4.81
N LYS A 6 10.66 15.69 4.16
CA LYS A 6 9.22 15.94 4.32
C LYS A 6 8.46 14.89 3.51
N ILE A 7 7.45 14.28 4.11
CA ILE A 7 6.46 13.42 3.43
C ILE A 7 5.09 14.06 3.53
N GLU A 8 4.39 14.09 2.40
CA GLU A 8 3.04 14.61 2.24
C GLU A 8 2.17 13.55 1.58
N THR A 9 1.02 13.22 2.18
CA THR A 9 0.04 12.32 1.57
C THR A 9 -0.72 13.06 0.46
N LEU A 10 -0.54 12.65 -0.79
CA LEU A 10 -1.25 13.23 -1.93
C LEU A 10 -2.64 12.61 -2.12
N THR A 11 -2.81 11.39 -1.66
CA THR A 11 -4.06 10.61 -1.63
C THR A 11 -4.14 9.86 -0.32
N SER A 12 -5.26 9.21 -0.02
CA SER A 12 -5.39 8.37 1.17
C SER A 12 -4.37 7.24 1.17
N VAL A 13 -3.71 6.99 2.31
CA VAL A 13 -2.64 5.99 2.46
C VAL A 13 -3.01 4.97 3.53
N HIS A 14 -3.21 3.72 3.12
CA HIS A 14 -3.41 2.59 4.03
C HIS A 14 -2.17 1.70 4.09
N ILE A 15 -1.55 1.63 5.27
CA ILE A 15 -0.54 0.62 5.59
C ILE A 15 -1.15 -0.29 6.64
N GLY A 16 -1.49 -1.52 6.26
CA GLY A 16 -2.16 -2.44 7.17
C GLY A 16 -1.31 -2.85 8.35
N SER A 17 -1.91 -2.90 9.55
CA SER A 17 -1.30 -3.49 10.74
C SER A 17 -1.25 -5.03 10.66
N GLY A 18 -2.08 -5.63 9.82
CA GLY A 18 -2.38 -7.05 9.75
C GLY A 18 -3.69 -7.43 10.46
N GLU A 19 -4.23 -6.54 11.27
CA GLU A 19 -5.47 -6.76 12.03
C GLU A 19 -6.70 -6.37 11.21
N VAL A 20 -7.80 -7.10 11.48
CA VAL A 20 -9.12 -6.85 10.89
C VAL A 20 -10.13 -6.74 12.03
N LEU A 21 -10.63 -5.55 12.23
CA LEU A 21 -11.56 -5.21 13.31
C LEU A 21 -13.00 -5.55 12.92
N GLN A 22 -13.76 -6.12 13.86
CA GLN A 22 -15.16 -6.49 13.67
C GLN A 22 -16.07 -5.37 14.17
N ILE A 23 -17.09 -5.03 13.37
CA ILE A 23 -18.10 -4.08 13.81
C ILE A 23 -18.90 -4.64 14.99
N GLY A 24 -19.21 -3.77 15.94
CA GLY A 24 -19.95 -4.13 17.15
C GLY A 24 -19.08 -4.55 18.32
N SER A 25 -18.02 -5.34 18.10
CA SER A 25 -17.07 -5.74 19.14
C SER A 25 -15.84 -4.85 19.19
N ASP A 26 -15.10 -4.74 18.09
CA ASP A 26 -13.80 -4.05 18.04
C ASP A 26 -13.95 -2.59 17.66
N PHE A 27 -14.99 -2.24 16.93
CA PHE A 27 -15.37 -0.85 16.69
C PHE A 27 -16.89 -0.68 16.61
N VAL A 28 -17.35 0.51 16.91
CA VAL A 28 -18.77 0.89 16.86
C VAL A 28 -18.96 2.17 16.07
N LYS A 29 -20.10 2.30 15.38
CA LYS A 29 -20.52 3.56 14.75
C LYS A 29 -21.01 4.55 15.79
N GLY A 30 -20.66 5.80 15.62
CA GLY A 30 -21.09 6.88 16.50
C GLY A 30 -21.11 8.23 15.83
N LYS A 31 -21.35 9.27 16.60
CA LYS A 31 -21.29 10.66 16.18
C LYS A 31 -20.46 11.47 17.15
N MET A 32 -19.60 12.34 16.64
CA MET A 32 -18.93 13.41 17.36
C MET A 32 -19.37 14.76 16.76
N GLY A 33 -20.19 15.47 17.49
CA GLY A 33 -20.88 16.64 16.92
C GLY A 33 -21.72 16.25 15.72
N ASN A 34 -21.45 16.86 14.57
CA ASN A 34 -22.14 16.58 13.31
C ASN A 34 -21.47 15.49 12.44
N ASN A 35 -20.31 14.97 12.85
CA ASN A 35 -19.54 14.02 12.05
C ASN A 35 -19.84 12.58 12.46
N TYR A 36 -20.00 11.70 11.48
CA TYR A 36 -20.02 10.26 11.70
C TYR A 36 -18.59 9.76 11.96
N VAL A 37 -18.47 8.83 12.91
CA VAL A 37 -17.19 8.27 13.33
C VAL A 37 -17.32 6.77 13.59
N LEU A 38 -16.20 6.07 13.42
CA LEU A 38 -15.99 4.73 13.93
C LEU A 38 -15.12 4.84 15.19
N ALA A 39 -15.66 4.43 16.31
CA ALA A 39 -14.93 4.40 17.59
C ALA A 39 -14.33 3.01 17.77
N VAL A 40 -13.00 2.88 17.69
CA VAL A 40 -12.31 1.64 18.00
C VAL A 40 -12.33 1.45 19.51
N VAL A 41 -12.90 0.34 19.96
CA VAL A 41 -13.19 0.06 21.36
C VAL A 41 -11.91 -0.13 22.17
N SER A 42 -11.86 0.47 23.37
CA SER A 42 -10.88 0.15 24.41
C SER A 42 -11.56 -0.74 25.46
N PRO A 43 -11.16 -2.02 25.59
CA PRO A 43 -11.72 -2.91 26.61
C PRO A 43 -11.60 -2.36 28.02
N GLU A 44 -10.48 -1.72 28.35
CA GLU A 44 -10.25 -1.12 29.66
C GLU A 44 -11.29 -0.02 29.96
N LYS A 45 -11.46 0.93 29.04
CA LYS A 45 -12.42 2.02 29.18
C LYS A 45 -13.87 1.54 29.21
N VAL A 46 -14.19 0.46 28.49
CA VAL A 46 -15.52 -0.15 28.56
C VAL A 46 -15.76 -0.69 29.98
N LEU A 47 -14.81 -1.44 30.54
CA LEU A 47 -14.93 -1.98 31.91
C LEU A 47 -15.01 -0.88 32.95
N ASP A 48 -14.26 0.20 32.79
CA ASP A 48 -14.35 1.37 33.70
C ASP A 48 -15.76 2.00 33.73
N LEU A 49 -16.47 1.93 32.58
CA LEU A 49 -17.83 2.50 32.46
C LEU A 49 -18.92 1.54 32.89
N ILE A 50 -18.81 0.25 32.62
CA ILE A 50 -19.86 -0.73 32.93
C ILE A 50 -19.66 -1.38 34.33
N GLY A 51 -18.44 -1.36 34.85
CA GLY A 51 -18.02 -2.09 36.05
C GLY A 51 -17.51 -3.49 35.74
N GLU A 52 -16.48 -3.94 36.46
CA GLU A 52 -15.87 -5.27 36.25
C GLU A 52 -16.86 -6.40 36.55
N GLU A 53 -17.85 -6.19 37.41
CA GLU A 53 -18.94 -7.14 37.72
C GLU A 53 -19.81 -7.47 36.51
N HIS A 54 -19.84 -6.60 35.46
CA HIS A 54 -20.62 -6.80 34.26
C HIS A 54 -19.79 -7.35 33.09
N LEU A 55 -18.53 -7.76 33.29
CA LEU A 55 -17.68 -8.34 32.28
C LEU A 55 -18.35 -9.55 31.60
N GLN A 56 -18.97 -10.43 32.38
CA GLN A 56 -19.64 -11.63 31.82
C GLN A 56 -20.83 -11.26 30.92
N ASP A 57 -21.60 -10.24 31.27
CA ASP A 57 -22.70 -9.74 30.46
C ASP A 57 -22.21 -9.18 29.13
N TRP A 58 -21.06 -8.48 29.13
CA TRP A 58 -20.43 -7.98 27.91
C TRP A 58 -19.93 -9.13 27.03
N VAL A 59 -19.26 -10.15 27.58
CA VAL A 59 -18.81 -11.33 26.83
C VAL A 59 -20.00 -12.02 26.15
N VAL A 60 -21.09 -12.27 26.90
CA VAL A 60 -22.31 -12.87 26.34
C VAL A 60 -22.94 -12.01 25.25
N ALA A 61 -22.90 -10.69 25.39
CA ALA A 61 -23.40 -9.76 24.39
C ALA A 61 -22.60 -9.86 23.08
N ILE A 62 -21.25 -9.93 23.16
CA ILE A 62 -20.37 -10.12 21.99
C ILE A 62 -20.67 -11.45 21.29
N GLU A 63 -20.82 -12.55 22.03
CA GLU A 63 -21.18 -13.87 21.50
C GLU A 63 -22.51 -13.84 20.74
N ARG A 64 -23.46 -13.02 21.19
CA ARG A 64 -24.77 -12.79 20.56
C ARG A 64 -24.72 -11.75 19.45
N LYS A 65 -23.53 -11.22 19.12
CA LYS A 65 -23.33 -10.15 18.13
C LYS A 65 -24.03 -8.83 18.48
N GLU A 66 -24.26 -8.61 19.78
CA GLU A 66 -24.73 -7.30 20.25
C GLU A 66 -23.58 -6.30 20.25
N SER A 67 -23.87 -5.06 19.86
CA SER A 67 -22.84 -4.01 19.84
C SER A 67 -22.40 -3.63 21.25
N THR A 68 -21.08 -3.52 21.46
CA THR A 68 -20.47 -2.99 22.67
C THR A 68 -21.08 -1.62 23.07
N GLY A 69 -21.39 -0.77 22.06
CA GLY A 69 -22.07 0.49 22.31
C GLY A 69 -23.44 0.35 22.97
N ASN A 70 -24.20 -0.72 22.68
CA ASN A 70 -25.47 -1.01 23.33
C ASN A 70 -25.28 -1.46 24.78
N VAL A 71 -24.24 -2.28 25.01
CA VAL A 71 -23.90 -2.73 26.37
C VAL A 71 -23.49 -1.53 27.23
N VAL A 72 -22.61 -0.67 26.73
CA VAL A 72 -22.21 0.56 27.43
C VAL A 72 -23.42 1.42 27.78
N LYS A 73 -24.34 1.65 26.84
CA LYS A 73 -25.57 2.43 27.07
C LYS A 73 -26.49 1.82 28.13
N ARG A 74 -26.46 0.49 28.30
CA ARG A 74 -27.28 -0.19 29.33
C ARG A 74 -26.82 0.16 30.76
N TYR A 75 -25.50 0.25 30.97
CA TYR A 75 -24.91 0.48 32.29
C TYR A 75 -24.47 1.94 32.47
N ALA A 76 -24.11 2.65 31.40
CA ALA A 76 -23.70 4.05 31.43
C ALA A 76 -24.45 4.83 30.30
N PRO A 77 -25.77 5.15 30.50
CA PRO A 77 -26.64 5.74 29.48
C PRO A 77 -26.16 7.07 28.90
N ASN A 78 -25.38 7.83 29.68
CA ASN A 78 -24.87 9.15 29.27
C ASN A 78 -23.49 9.07 28.59
N ALA A 79 -22.86 7.88 28.54
CA ALA A 79 -21.57 7.72 27.92
C ALA A 79 -21.62 7.97 26.41
N LYS A 80 -20.65 8.73 25.93
CA LYS A 80 -20.44 8.99 24.49
C LYS A 80 -19.44 7.98 23.94
N VAL A 81 -19.36 7.88 22.61
CA VAL A 81 -18.43 6.95 21.95
C VAL A 81 -16.96 7.27 22.26
N GLU A 82 -16.63 8.53 22.51
CA GLU A 82 -15.29 8.98 22.91
C GLU A 82 -14.85 8.42 24.26
N ASP A 83 -15.80 8.19 25.17
CA ASP A 83 -15.52 7.80 26.55
C ASP A 83 -14.95 6.37 26.64
N PHE A 84 -15.32 5.49 25.68
CA PHE A 84 -14.82 4.11 25.62
C PHE A 84 -13.99 3.80 24.38
N ALA A 85 -13.69 4.80 23.55
CA ALA A 85 -12.83 4.62 22.40
C ALA A 85 -11.34 4.61 22.78
N LYS A 86 -10.58 3.70 22.18
CA LYS A 86 -9.12 3.74 22.12
C LYS A 86 -8.66 4.83 21.16
N ARG A 87 -9.38 4.98 20.03
CA ARG A 87 -9.20 6.03 19.03
C ARG A 87 -10.47 6.23 18.22
N ILE A 88 -10.54 7.36 17.56
CA ILE A 88 -11.64 7.77 16.70
C ILE A 88 -11.15 7.79 15.26
N VAL A 89 -11.89 7.16 14.36
CA VAL A 89 -11.70 7.15 12.91
C VAL A 89 -12.86 7.90 12.28
N LYS A 90 -12.60 8.90 11.42
CA LYS A 90 -13.67 9.60 10.69
C LYS A 90 -14.34 8.63 9.72
N ASP A 91 -15.67 8.56 9.71
CA ASP A 91 -16.39 7.64 8.83
C ASP A 91 -16.83 8.37 7.55
N TRP A 92 -16.16 8.07 6.43
CA TRP A 92 -16.52 8.50 5.08
C TRP A 92 -16.99 7.33 4.21
N SER A 93 -17.18 6.16 4.80
CA SER A 93 -17.40 4.91 4.09
C SER A 93 -18.83 4.39 4.14
N ASP A 94 -19.70 5.05 4.93
CA ASP A 94 -21.02 4.53 5.30
C ASP A 94 -20.98 3.03 5.68
N ALA A 95 -20.17 2.71 6.70
CA ALA A 95 -19.95 1.34 7.15
C ALA A 95 -21.28 0.63 7.49
N HIS A 96 -21.44 -0.62 7.06
CA HIS A 96 -22.63 -1.43 7.27
C HIS A 96 -22.42 -2.44 8.40
N GLU A 97 -23.51 -3.01 8.93
CA GLU A 97 -23.52 -3.94 10.08
C GLU A 97 -22.68 -5.22 9.92
N ARG A 98 -22.23 -5.54 8.69
CA ARG A 98 -21.41 -6.73 8.39
C ARG A 98 -19.99 -6.39 7.98
N ASP A 99 -19.64 -5.12 7.98
CA ASP A 99 -18.32 -4.71 7.57
C ASP A 99 -17.25 -5.08 8.61
N THR A 100 -16.07 -5.32 8.10
CA THR A 100 -14.85 -5.42 8.89
C THR A 100 -13.90 -4.32 8.45
N LEU A 101 -13.26 -3.65 9.41
CA LEU A 101 -12.31 -2.58 9.15
C LEU A 101 -10.89 -3.13 9.14
N LYS A 102 -10.19 -3.01 8.02
CA LYS A 102 -8.75 -3.24 7.98
C LYS A 102 -8.03 -2.10 8.68
N GLU A 103 -7.36 -2.42 9.77
CA GLU A 103 -6.68 -1.45 10.61
C GLU A 103 -5.44 -0.86 9.93
N HIS A 104 -5.30 0.47 9.98
CA HIS A 104 -4.04 1.14 9.66
C HIS A 104 -3.04 0.91 10.78
N ILE A 105 -1.74 0.83 10.45
CA ILE A 105 -0.70 0.64 11.45
C ILE A 105 -0.53 1.87 12.34
N HIS A 106 -0.47 1.62 13.66
CA HIS A 106 -0.24 2.62 14.69
C HIS A 106 0.96 2.23 15.55
N ASN A 107 1.66 3.20 16.10
CA ASN A 107 2.71 2.92 17.08
C ASN A 107 2.10 2.55 18.45
N GLY A 108 2.96 2.21 19.42
CA GLY A 108 2.53 1.85 20.77
C GLY A 108 1.76 2.96 21.52
N GLN A 109 1.82 4.20 21.05
CA GLN A 109 1.07 5.35 21.58
C GLN A 109 -0.25 5.60 20.83
N GLY A 110 -0.63 4.72 19.90
CA GLY A 110 -1.83 4.87 19.08
C GLY A 110 -1.74 5.93 17.97
N LYS A 111 -0.54 6.40 17.63
CA LYS A 111 -0.35 7.38 16.56
C LYS A 111 -0.13 6.67 15.22
N PRO A 112 -0.85 7.06 14.14
CA PRO A 112 -0.66 6.48 12.83
C PRO A 112 0.70 6.86 12.26
N TYR A 113 1.31 5.95 11.50
CA TYR A 113 2.60 6.21 10.87
C TYR A 113 2.76 5.43 9.57
N ILE A 114 3.73 5.85 8.77
CA ILE A 114 4.19 5.12 7.60
C ILE A 114 5.56 4.52 7.96
N PRO A 115 5.67 3.18 8.05
CA PRO A 115 6.95 2.52 8.33
C PRO A 115 8.01 2.86 7.30
N GLY A 116 9.22 3.13 7.74
CA GLY A 116 10.37 3.33 6.85
C GLY A 116 10.62 2.14 5.93
N SER A 117 10.26 0.94 6.36
CA SER A 117 10.30 -0.27 5.53
C SER A 117 9.36 -0.21 4.33
N SER A 118 8.17 0.39 4.48
CA SER A 118 7.20 0.58 3.39
C SER A 118 7.71 1.61 2.37
N ILE A 119 8.25 2.73 2.85
CA ILE A 119 8.88 3.75 1.99
C ILE A 119 10.07 3.14 1.25
N LYS A 120 10.96 2.45 1.97
CA LYS A 120 12.13 1.79 1.40
C LYS A 120 11.75 0.71 0.39
N GLY A 121 10.68 -0.05 0.63
CA GLY A 121 10.15 -1.04 -0.30
C GLY A 121 9.70 -0.43 -1.62
N ALA A 122 8.99 0.69 -1.59
CA ALA A 122 8.58 1.42 -2.79
C ALA A 122 9.78 2.00 -3.56
N ILE A 123 10.77 2.56 -2.84
CA ILE A 123 12.03 3.01 -3.44
C ILE A 123 12.76 1.84 -4.13
N ARG A 124 12.85 0.68 -3.46
CA ARG A 124 13.45 -0.52 -4.04
C ARG A 124 12.73 -0.96 -5.31
N THR A 125 11.40 -0.89 -5.32
CA THR A 125 10.60 -1.23 -6.50
C THR A 125 10.94 -0.35 -7.70
N ALA A 126 11.02 0.98 -7.51
CA ALA A 126 11.37 1.91 -8.58
C ALA A 126 12.79 1.67 -9.13
N ILE A 127 13.76 1.47 -8.23
CA ILE A 127 15.15 1.19 -8.63
C ILE A 127 15.26 -0.16 -9.33
N LEU A 128 14.57 -1.20 -8.83
CA LEU A 128 14.56 -2.52 -9.48
C LEU A 128 14.00 -2.43 -10.91
N ALA A 129 12.88 -1.73 -11.08
CA ALA A 129 12.26 -1.55 -12.40
C ALA A 129 13.24 -0.89 -13.39
N SER A 130 13.88 0.21 -12.98
CA SER A 130 14.84 0.91 -13.83
C SER A 130 16.11 0.10 -14.16
N LEU A 131 16.55 -0.78 -13.27
CA LEU A 131 17.77 -1.59 -13.49
C LEU A 131 17.47 -2.91 -14.19
N ALA A 132 16.27 -3.46 -14.06
CA ALA A 132 15.91 -4.78 -14.59
C ALA A 132 15.96 -4.83 -16.10
N GLU A 133 15.69 -3.72 -16.79
CA GLU A 133 15.81 -3.55 -18.25
C GLU A 133 17.21 -3.89 -18.79
N ASN A 134 18.24 -3.73 -17.94
CA ASN A 134 19.64 -3.97 -18.30
C ASN A 134 20.14 -5.37 -17.87
N VAL A 135 19.29 -6.21 -17.28
CA VAL A 135 19.67 -7.55 -16.85
C VAL A 135 19.60 -8.51 -18.01
N ILE A 136 20.75 -9.07 -18.40
CA ILE A 136 20.82 -10.06 -19.49
C ILE A 136 20.04 -11.32 -19.07
N ASP A 137 19.23 -11.84 -20.02
CA ASP A 137 18.41 -13.05 -19.81
C ASP A 137 17.45 -12.96 -18.60
N ALA A 138 16.89 -11.76 -18.34
CA ALA A 138 15.93 -11.55 -17.26
C ALA A 138 14.75 -12.53 -17.34
N GLU A 139 14.28 -12.87 -18.53
CA GLU A 139 13.21 -13.81 -18.82
C GLU A 139 13.47 -15.20 -18.23
N THR A 140 14.71 -15.69 -18.34
CA THR A 140 15.10 -17.00 -17.80
C THR A 140 15.30 -16.94 -16.31
N LYS A 141 15.70 -15.81 -15.76
CA LYS A 141 15.96 -15.62 -14.32
C LYS A 141 14.71 -15.56 -13.47
N ILE A 142 13.56 -15.19 -14.06
CA ILE A 142 12.28 -15.19 -13.34
C ILE A 142 11.57 -16.55 -13.35
N ASP A 143 11.94 -17.49 -14.24
CA ASP A 143 11.36 -18.83 -14.28
C ASP A 143 12.01 -19.73 -13.21
N ASP A 144 11.34 -19.86 -12.07
CA ASP A 144 11.74 -20.75 -10.97
C ASP A 144 10.87 -22.01 -11.00
N SER A 145 11.03 -22.80 -12.07
CA SER A 145 10.31 -24.04 -12.25
C SER A 145 11.00 -25.20 -11.54
N ILE A 146 10.25 -25.90 -10.70
CA ILE A 146 10.73 -27.08 -9.97
C ILE A 146 10.28 -28.32 -10.72
N LYS A 147 11.25 -29.13 -11.15
CA LYS A 147 11.01 -30.44 -11.80
C LYS A 147 11.30 -31.58 -10.83
N ASP A 148 10.51 -32.63 -10.91
CA ASP A 148 10.79 -33.89 -10.21
C ASP A 148 12.10 -34.47 -10.69
N LYS A 149 13.02 -34.78 -9.77
CA LYS A 149 14.37 -35.25 -10.09
C LYS A 149 14.40 -36.63 -10.76
N LYS A 150 13.36 -37.48 -10.55
CA LYS A 150 13.31 -38.84 -11.08
C LYS A 150 12.57 -38.91 -12.42
N THR A 151 11.48 -38.15 -12.53
CA THR A 151 10.58 -38.23 -13.70
C THR A 151 10.77 -37.09 -14.68
N GLY A 152 11.48 -36.02 -14.30
CA GLY A 152 11.62 -34.81 -15.08
C GLY A 152 10.33 -33.99 -15.22
N LYS A 153 9.24 -34.44 -14.61
CA LYS A 153 7.93 -33.75 -14.70
C LYS A 153 7.95 -32.46 -13.86
N LEU A 154 7.28 -31.44 -14.38
CA LEU A 154 7.10 -30.17 -13.69
C LEU A 154 6.20 -30.37 -12.46
N ILE A 155 6.76 -30.15 -11.24
CA ILE A 155 6.01 -30.18 -9.98
C ILE A 155 5.39 -28.82 -9.70
N LYS A 156 6.14 -27.73 -9.91
CA LYS A 156 5.74 -26.39 -9.56
C LYS A 156 6.37 -25.38 -10.54
N LYS A 157 5.55 -24.45 -11.00
CA LYS A 157 5.99 -23.29 -11.78
C LYS A 157 5.83 -22.03 -10.94
N LYS A 158 6.87 -21.20 -10.90
CA LYS A 158 6.87 -19.91 -10.21
C LYS A 158 7.50 -18.86 -11.14
N ALA A 159 6.97 -17.64 -11.03
CA ALA A 159 7.62 -16.46 -11.54
C ALA A 159 7.95 -15.55 -10.37
N ASN A 160 9.22 -15.19 -10.17
CA ASN A 160 9.65 -14.30 -9.11
C ASN A 160 10.93 -13.56 -9.49
N ALA A 161 11.08 -12.35 -8.97
CA ALA A 161 12.23 -11.50 -9.25
C ALA A 161 13.51 -11.85 -8.46
N LYS A 162 13.49 -12.89 -7.62
CA LYS A 162 14.55 -13.15 -6.64
C LYS A 162 15.95 -13.27 -7.23
N ASN A 163 16.08 -13.90 -8.39
CA ASN A 163 17.40 -14.08 -9.03
C ASN A 163 17.89 -12.77 -9.67
N VAL A 164 16.99 -12.00 -10.25
CA VAL A 164 17.28 -10.65 -10.78
C VAL A 164 17.68 -9.71 -9.63
N GLU A 165 16.92 -9.70 -8.53
CA GLU A 165 17.28 -8.90 -7.36
C GLU A 165 18.64 -9.26 -6.76
N LYS A 166 18.97 -10.55 -6.71
CA LYS A 166 20.27 -11.01 -6.21
C LYS A 166 21.44 -10.55 -7.08
N GLU A 167 21.23 -10.50 -8.38
CA GLU A 167 22.25 -10.02 -9.31
C GLU A 167 22.45 -8.51 -9.17
N LEU A 168 21.36 -7.76 -9.09
CA LEU A 168 21.39 -6.31 -9.01
C LEU A 168 21.84 -5.78 -7.65
N PHE A 169 21.44 -6.42 -6.56
CA PHE A 169 21.59 -5.85 -5.21
C PHE A 169 22.48 -6.66 -4.28
N GLY A 170 22.73 -7.93 -4.57
CA GLY A 170 23.52 -8.82 -3.74
C GLY A 170 22.78 -10.11 -3.36
N ARG A 171 23.55 -11.17 -3.14
CA ARG A 171 23.04 -12.55 -3.03
C ARG A 171 22.19 -12.84 -1.80
N ASP A 172 22.41 -12.12 -0.72
CA ASP A 172 21.78 -12.31 0.58
C ASP A 172 21.71 -10.98 1.35
N PRO A 173 20.97 -10.89 2.46
CA PRO A 173 20.78 -9.63 3.19
C PRO A 173 22.06 -8.96 3.70
N ASN A 174 23.14 -9.72 3.92
CA ASN A 174 24.42 -9.18 4.37
C ASN A 174 25.19 -8.51 3.21
N ASN A 175 24.96 -8.99 2.00
CA ASN A 175 25.58 -8.52 0.77
C ASN A 175 24.69 -7.58 -0.04
N ASP A 176 23.44 -7.34 0.40
CA ASP A 176 22.48 -6.46 -0.27
C ASP A 176 22.84 -4.98 -0.05
N VAL A 177 23.06 -4.27 -1.15
CA VAL A 177 23.46 -2.84 -1.15
C VAL A 177 22.37 -1.93 -0.58
N PHE A 178 21.10 -2.35 -0.58
CA PHE A 178 20.02 -1.59 0.04
C PHE A 178 20.17 -1.40 1.56
N ARG A 179 21.04 -2.17 2.23
CA ARG A 179 21.37 -1.93 3.64
C ARG A 179 21.98 -0.55 3.89
N PHE A 180 22.56 0.06 2.85
CA PHE A 180 23.15 1.40 2.93
C PHE A 180 22.15 2.54 2.68
N LEU A 181 20.93 2.23 2.26
CA LEU A 181 19.79 3.13 2.31
C LEU A 181 19.02 2.87 3.61
N GLN A 182 19.10 3.81 4.54
CA GLN A 182 18.38 3.78 5.81
C GLN A 182 17.22 4.77 5.74
N VAL A 183 16.02 4.31 6.08
CA VAL A 183 14.78 5.09 6.03
C VAL A 183 14.08 4.95 7.38
N GLY A 184 13.87 6.07 8.04
CA GLY A 184 13.15 6.12 9.31
C GLY A 184 11.64 6.08 9.11
N ASP A 185 10.91 5.83 10.18
CA ASP A 185 9.45 5.86 10.18
C ASP A 185 8.94 7.31 10.15
N ALA A 186 7.84 7.52 9.44
CA ALA A 186 7.17 8.81 9.34
C ALA A 186 5.94 8.82 10.25
N TYR A 187 6.05 9.44 11.43
CA TYR A 187 4.97 9.53 12.42
C TYR A 187 4.09 10.75 12.17
N PHE A 188 2.77 10.52 12.06
CA PHE A 188 1.79 11.58 11.91
C PHE A 188 1.14 11.87 13.28
N GLY A 189 1.61 12.87 13.97
CA GLY A 189 1.27 13.24 15.34
C GLY A 189 -0.23 13.18 15.69
N ASP A 190 -0.91 14.33 15.78
CA ASP A 190 -2.31 14.43 16.17
C ASP A 190 -3.27 14.40 14.94
N CYS A 191 -2.97 13.53 13.97
CA CYS A 191 -3.80 13.32 12.79
C CYS A 191 -4.89 12.27 13.05
N TYR A 192 -6.08 12.53 12.54
CA TYR A 192 -7.14 11.52 12.49
C TYR A 192 -6.95 10.63 11.25
N THR A 193 -7.21 9.34 11.42
CA THR A 193 -7.41 8.44 10.28
C THR A 193 -8.87 8.53 9.81
N GLY A 194 -9.10 8.13 8.56
CA GLY A 194 -10.41 8.00 7.96
C GLY A 194 -10.72 6.57 7.57
N ALA A 195 -11.98 6.19 7.66
CA ALA A 195 -12.49 4.94 7.10
C ALA A 195 -13.01 5.20 5.69
N PHE A 196 -12.50 4.45 4.73
CA PHE A 196 -12.83 4.54 3.31
C PHE A 196 -13.29 3.19 2.79
N ARG A 197 -14.23 3.19 1.87
CA ARG A 197 -14.63 1.98 1.16
C ARG A 197 -13.81 1.83 -0.10
N MET A 198 -12.84 0.92 -0.07
CA MET A 198 -12.05 0.60 -1.24
C MET A 198 -12.82 -0.34 -2.16
N VAL A 199 -12.99 0.04 -3.40
CA VAL A 199 -13.70 -0.70 -4.45
C VAL A 199 -12.77 -1.11 -5.58
N ASN A 200 -13.23 -2.02 -6.43
CA ASN A 200 -12.51 -2.42 -7.62
C ASN A 200 -13.12 -1.74 -8.86
N ILE A 201 -12.25 -1.24 -9.73
CA ILE A 201 -12.60 -0.95 -11.11
C ILE A 201 -12.02 -2.04 -11.99
N ASN A 202 -12.81 -2.54 -12.94
CA ASN A 202 -12.49 -3.71 -13.75
C ASN A 202 -12.80 -3.47 -15.22
N GLU A 203 -11.99 -4.04 -16.10
CA GLU A 203 -12.34 -4.27 -17.50
C GLU A 203 -13.26 -5.50 -17.62
N ARG A 204 -14.49 -5.42 -17.08
CA ARG A 204 -15.43 -6.54 -17.14
C ARG A 204 -16.82 -6.07 -17.54
N THR A 205 -17.25 -6.49 -18.71
CA THR A 205 -18.58 -6.16 -19.25
C THR A 205 -19.74 -6.77 -18.44
N SER A 206 -19.56 -7.97 -17.82
CA SER A 206 -20.64 -8.64 -17.10
C SER A 206 -21.01 -8.05 -15.73
N LYS A 207 -20.15 -7.19 -15.16
CA LYS A 207 -20.36 -6.53 -13.86
C LYS A 207 -20.18 -5.01 -13.91
N GLY A 208 -20.00 -4.47 -15.10
CA GLY A 208 -19.63 -3.09 -15.32
C GLY A 208 -18.19 -2.77 -14.88
N PHE A 209 -17.79 -1.54 -15.10
CA PHE A 209 -16.50 -0.99 -14.69
C PHE A 209 -16.36 -0.96 -13.17
N TRP A 210 -17.43 -0.65 -12.45
CA TRP A 210 -17.48 -0.45 -11.00
C TRP A 210 -17.94 -1.71 -10.26
N ASP A 211 -17.05 -2.36 -9.50
CA ASP A 211 -17.36 -3.60 -8.77
C ASP A 211 -17.26 -3.40 -7.25
N VAL A 212 -18.41 -3.16 -6.63
CA VAL A 212 -18.55 -3.05 -5.16
C VAL A 212 -18.64 -4.42 -4.46
N SER A 213 -18.84 -5.51 -5.21
CA SER A 213 -19.06 -6.83 -4.62
C SER A 213 -17.90 -7.37 -3.79
N LYS A 214 -16.71 -6.81 -3.99
CA LYS A 214 -15.48 -7.11 -3.26
C LYS A 214 -14.90 -5.89 -2.57
N SER A 215 -15.75 -4.93 -2.24
CA SER A 215 -15.33 -3.76 -1.50
C SER A 215 -14.76 -4.13 -0.14
N GLN A 216 -13.84 -3.32 0.36
CA GLN A 216 -13.20 -3.51 1.65
C GLN A 216 -13.21 -2.19 2.39
N LEU A 217 -13.61 -2.21 3.65
CA LEU A 217 -13.48 -1.06 4.52
C LEU A 217 -12.04 -0.99 5.04
N ILE A 218 -11.37 0.12 4.81
CA ILE A 218 -9.99 0.36 5.22
C ILE A 218 -9.88 1.62 6.07
N GLU A 219 -9.06 1.58 7.11
CA GLU A 219 -8.62 2.76 7.84
C GLU A 219 -7.37 3.32 7.15
N ALA A 220 -7.31 4.61 6.84
CA ALA A 220 -6.19 5.22 6.14
C ALA A 220 -5.84 6.61 6.68
N LEU A 221 -4.60 7.03 6.48
CA LEU A 221 -4.21 8.44 6.58
C LEU A 221 -4.90 9.22 5.48
N CYS A 222 -5.43 10.39 5.82
CA CYS A 222 -6.10 11.26 4.87
C CYS A 222 -5.09 11.97 3.95
N PRO A 223 -5.53 12.49 2.79
CA PRO A 223 -4.72 13.39 1.98
C PRO A 223 -4.27 14.64 2.73
N GLU A 224 -3.24 15.30 2.23
CA GLU A 224 -2.69 16.59 2.71
C GLU A 224 -2.06 16.56 4.10
N TYR A 225 -1.87 15.37 4.69
CA TYR A 225 -1.09 15.27 5.92
C TYR A 225 0.39 15.33 5.64
N ILE A 226 1.09 16.07 6.48
CA ILE A 226 2.53 16.34 6.34
C ILE A 226 3.24 15.95 7.62
N THR A 227 4.35 15.21 7.46
CA THR A 227 5.30 14.97 8.54
C THR A 227 6.73 14.92 8.00
N ARG A 228 7.69 14.58 8.86
CA ARG A 228 9.10 14.46 8.51
C ARG A 228 9.66 13.14 9.04
N PHE A 229 10.61 12.61 8.31
CA PHE A 229 11.40 11.46 8.73
C PHE A 229 12.85 11.63 8.29
N GLU A 230 13.73 10.76 8.77
CA GLU A 230 15.12 10.79 8.41
C GLU A 230 15.45 9.73 7.36
N MET A 231 16.24 10.11 6.35
CA MET A 231 16.77 9.22 5.35
C MET A 231 18.28 9.39 5.23
N LYS A 232 19.01 8.26 5.12
CA LYS A 232 20.47 8.29 4.99
C LYS A 232 20.93 7.37 3.85
N LEU A 233 21.60 7.98 2.88
CA LEU A 233 22.46 7.28 1.93
C LEU A 233 23.87 7.16 2.54
N ASN A 234 24.26 5.95 2.96
CA ASN A 234 25.53 5.71 3.65
C ASN A 234 26.64 5.26 2.70
N ILE A 235 26.99 6.14 1.74
CA ILE A 235 28.00 5.86 0.71
C ILE A 235 29.37 5.56 1.33
N GLU A 236 29.77 6.33 2.34
CA GLU A 236 31.05 6.10 3.05
C GLU A 236 31.06 4.71 3.72
N GLY A 237 29.96 4.31 4.36
CA GLY A 237 29.81 3.00 4.94
C GLY A 237 29.85 1.88 3.89
N TYR A 238 29.25 2.12 2.70
CA TYR A 238 29.36 1.21 1.57
C TYR A 238 30.82 1.04 1.13
N ASN A 239 31.55 2.12 0.86
CA ASN A 239 32.93 2.07 0.39
C ASN A 239 33.83 1.29 1.36
N LYS A 240 33.76 1.59 2.66
CA LYS A 240 34.50 0.87 3.71
C LYS A 240 34.12 -0.62 3.78
N SER A 241 32.86 -0.95 3.53
CA SER A 241 32.39 -2.34 3.53
C SER A 241 32.84 -3.08 2.28
N LYS A 242 32.84 -2.43 1.12
CA LYS A 242 33.26 -3.00 -0.17
C LYS A 242 34.76 -3.35 -0.16
N GLU A 243 35.60 -2.52 0.45
CA GLU A 243 37.02 -2.78 0.64
C GLU A 243 37.30 -4.09 1.43
N ARG A 244 36.40 -4.43 2.37
CA ARG A 244 36.54 -5.59 3.27
C ARG A 244 35.79 -6.83 2.80
N CYS A 245 34.82 -6.68 1.92
CA CYS A 245 33.89 -7.73 1.49
C CYS A 245 33.73 -7.69 -0.03
N SER A 246 34.47 -8.58 -0.71
CA SER A 246 34.40 -8.69 -2.19
C SER A 246 33.07 -9.24 -2.70
N THR A 247 32.27 -9.88 -1.85
CA THR A 247 30.95 -10.45 -2.20
C THR A 247 29.81 -9.44 -2.05
N LEU A 248 30.10 -8.26 -1.49
CA LEU A 248 29.11 -7.18 -1.43
C LEU A 248 28.71 -6.76 -2.85
N GLY A 249 27.42 -6.62 -3.10
CA GLY A 249 26.90 -6.14 -4.37
C GLY A 249 27.48 -4.77 -4.78
N ASP A 250 27.42 -4.44 -6.04
CA ASP A 250 27.84 -3.12 -6.52
C ASP A 250 26.74 -2.09 -6.27
N LEU A 251 27.12 -0.91 -5.78
CA LEU A 251 26.16 0.17 -5.53
C LEU A 251 25.72 0.75 -6.88
N PRO A 252 24.42 0.63 -7.24
CA PRO A 252 23.94 1.25 -8.47
C PRO A 252 24.16 2.75 -8.49
N MET A 253 24.46 3.33 -9.64
CA MET A 253 24.64 4.78 -9.82
C MET A 253 23.41 5.56 -9.30
N ILE A 254 22.23 5.02 -9.45
CA ILE A 254 20.97 5.57 -8.93
C ILE A 254 21.04 5.84 -7.41
N MET A 255 21.75 5.01 -6.68
CA MET A 255 21.91 5.13 -5.21
C MET A 255 23.14 5.96 -4.81
N SER A 256 23.85 6.59 -5.73
CA SER A 256 25.02 7.41 -5.44
C SER A 256 24.67 8.80 -4.86
N SER A 257 23.47 9.31 -5.14
CA SER A 257 23.01 10.61 -4.65
C SER A 257 21.47 10.61 -4.45
N TYR A 258 20.98 11.57 -3.66
CA TYR A 258 19.54 11.80 -3.55
C TYR A 258 18.93 12.32 -4.85
N GLU A 259 19.69 13.09 -5.61
CA GLU A 259 19.26 13.61 -6.91
C GLU A 259 18.92 12.47 -7.87
N ASN A 260 19.89 11.57 -8.12
CA ASN A 260 19.66 10.41 -8.98
C ASN A 260 18.51 9.53 -8.48
N LEU A 261 18.46 9.32 -7.16
CA LEU A 261 17.41 8.52 -6.55
C LEU A 261 16.01 9.10 -6.81
N PHE A 262 15.83 10.41 -6.60
CA PHE A 262 14.54 11.05 -6.73
C PHE A 262 14.12 11.20 -8.19
N GLU A 263 15.06 11.42 -9.10
CA GLU A 263 14.81 11.44 -10.54
C GLU A 263 14.33 10.06 -11.03
N THR A 264 15.03 8.99 -10.69
CA THR A 264 14.61 7.62 -11.06
C THR A 264 13.22 7.28 -10.51
N ILE A 265 12.91 7.67 -9.27
CA ILE A 265 11.57 7.46 -8.70
C ILE A 265 10.51 8.19 -9.51
N ASN A 266 10.74 9.44 -9.90
CA ASN A 266 9.79 10.20 -10.70
C ASN A 266 9.61 9.62 -12.10
N GLU A 267 10.69 9.24 -12.77
CA GLU A 267 10.66 8.59 -14.08
C GLU A 267 9.84 7.31 -14.04
N HIS A 268 10.09 6.44 -13.06
CA HIS A 268 9.32 5.22 -12.84
C HIS A 268 7.83 5.52 -12.58
N THR A 269 7.53 6.50 -11.74
CA THR A 269 6.15 6.87 -11.43
C THR A 269 5.44 7.43 -12.65
N ILE A 270 6.09 8.28 -13.44
CA ILE A 270 5.53 8.83 -14.69
C ILE A 270 5.24 7.69 -15.68
N SER A 271 6.20 6.80 -15.91
CA SER A 271 6.03 5.66 -16.82
C SER A 271 4.80 4.82 -16.45
N LEU A 272 4.62 4.51 -15.16
CA LEU A 272 3.45 3.74 -14.71
C LEU A 272 2.13 4.52 -14.83
N LEU A 273 2.14 5.84 -14.61
CA LEU A 273 0.95 6.66 -14.81
C LEU A 273 0.60 6.79 -16.29
N ASP A 274 1.58 6.86 -17.20
CA ASP A 274 1.35 6.85 -18.64
C ASP A 274 0.72 5.54 -19.10
N LEU A 275 1.24 4.42 -18.63
CA LEU A 275 0.65 3.11 -18.86
C LEU A 275 -0.81 2.99 -18.40
N GLU A 276 -1.14 3.59 -17.25
CA GLU A 276 -2.51 3.62 -16.74
C GLU A 276 -3.41 4.51 -17.64
N ILE A 277 -2.91 5.65 -18.06
CA ILE A 277 -3.64 6.57 -18.94
C ILE A 277 -3.93 5.90 -20.28
N ASP A 278 -2.92 5.31 -20.92
CA ASP A 278 -3.06 4.66 -22.21
C ASP A 278 -4.02 3.47 -22.11
N TYR A 279 -3.85 2.61 -21.10
CA TYR A 279 -4.72 1.47 -20.87
C TYR A 279 -6.21 1.85 -20.77
N TRP A 280 -6.56 2.88 -20.05
CA TRP A 280 -7.95 3.25 -19.84
C TRP A 280 -8.53 4.16 -20.94
N ARG A 281 -7.69 4.91 -21.65
CA ARG A 281 -8.12 5.68 -22.84
C ARG A 281 -8.57 4.77 -23.98
N GLU A 282 -7.89 3.66 -24.20
CA GLU A 282 -8.29 2.64 -25.19
C GLU A 282 -9.63 1.97 -24.84
N ARG A 283 -10.10 2.14 -23.61
CA ARG A 283 -11.30 1.51 -23.04
C ARG A 283 -12.39 2.51 -22.64
N SER A 284 -12.31 3.71 -23.17
CA SER A 284 -13.27 4.79 -22.86
C SER A 284 -14.69 4.52 -23.38
N ASP A 285 -14.88 3.58 -24.31
CA ASP A 285 -16.18 3.20 -24.87
C ASP A 285 -16.93 2.13 -24.03
N MET A 286 -16.41 1.80 -22.84
CA MET A 286 -17.05 0.83 -21.95
C MET A 286 -18.29 1.41 -21.26
N ASP A 287 -19.18 0.51 -20.80
CA ASP A 287 -20.24 0.89 -19.86
C ASP A 287 -19.61 1.57 -18.64
N ASP A 288 -20.26 2.61 -18.09
CA ASP A 288 -19.74 3.47 -17.02
C ASP A 288 -18.60 4.44 -17.44
N SER A 289 -18.65 4.98 -18.66
CA SER A 289 -17.65 5.94 -19.19
C SER A 289 -17.33 7.08 -18.22
N ASP A 290 -18.32 7.63 -17.53
CA ASP A 290 -18.16 8.71 -16.53
C ASP A 290 -17.18 8.32 -15.41
N LYS A 291 -17.19 7.06 -15.00
CA LYS A 291 -16.25 6.53 -13.98
C LYS A 291 -14.85 6.36 -14.54
N VAL A 292 -14.72 5.95 -15.80
CA VAL A 292 -13.43 5.86 -16.50
C VAL A 292 -12.82 7.25 -16.63
N GLU A 293 -13.60 8.24 -17.05
CA GLU A 293 -13.15 9.64 -17.15
C GLU A 293 -12.71 10.17 -15.78
N SER A 294 -13.51 9.97 -14.74
CA SER A 294 -13.15 10.37 -13.38
C SER A 294 -11.82 9.73 -12.93
N TYR A 295 -11.63 8.43 -13.18
CA TYR A 295 -10.38 7.76 -12.86
C TYR A 295 -9.18 8.37 -13.62
N LEU A 296 -9.34 8.60 -14.93
CA LEU A 296 -8.31 9.21 -15.77
C LEU A 296 -7.93 10.61 -15.28
N GLU A 297 -8.90 11.45 -14.93
CA GLU A 297 -8.65 12.78 -14.36
C GLU A 297 -7.80 12.70 -13.08
N LYS A 298 -8.07 11.73 -12.20
CA LYS A 298 -7.30 11.52 -10.97
C LYS A 298 -5.87 11.07 -11.30
N VAL A 299 -5.68 10.13 -12.22
CA VAL A 299 -4.34 9.68 -12.68
C VAL A 299 -3.55 10.85 -13.29
N GLU A 300 -4.17 11.63 -14.18
CA GLU A 300 -3.54 12.81 -14.78
C GLU A 300 -3.21 13.89 -13.76
N SER A 301 -4.05 14.07 -12.74
CA SER A 301 -3.78 15.00 -11.63
C SER A 301 -2.52 14.60 -10.88
N ILE A 302 -2.35 13.32 -10.55
CA ILE A 302 -1.10 12.84 -9.92
C ILE A 302 0.09 13.03 -10.86
N LYS A 303 -0.04 12.69 -12.15
CA LYS A 303 1.03 12.91 -13.13
C LYS A 303 1.47 14.38 -13.17
N LYS A 304 0.53 15.32 -13.18
CA LYS A 304 0.83 16.76 -13.11
C LYS A 304 1.59 17.14 -11.84
N LYS A 305 1.29 16.51 -10.69
CA LYS A 305 2.04 16.72 -9.43
C LYS A 305 3.48 16.18 -9.53
N VAL A 306 3.69 15.03 -10.17
CA VAL A 306 5.04 14.47 -10.41
C VAL A 306 5.86 15.40 -11.29
N LEU A 307 5.29 15.86 -12.41
CA LEU A 307 5.97 16.78 -13.36
C LEU A 307 6.33 18.14 -12.75
N LYS A 308 5.62 18.55 -11.69
CA LYS A 308 5.91 19.79 -10.95
C LYS A 308 6.95 19.60 -9.84
N CYS A 309 7.42 18.40 -9.57
CA CYS A 309 8.44 18.14 -8.57
C CYS A 309 9.73 18.87 -8.90
N CYS A 310 10.35 19.51 -7.89
CA CYS A 310 11.66 20.09 -8.03
C CYS A 310 12.68 18.97 -8.29
N ARG A 311 13.35 19.04 -9.44
CA ARG A 311 14.28 18.03 -9.92
C ARG A 311 15.33 17.71 -8.87
N GLY A 312 15.57 16.42 -8.60
CA GLY A 312 16.55 15.93 -7.64
C GLY A 312 16.27 16.26 -6.17
N LYS A 313 15.22 17.04 -5.86
CA LYS A 313 14.83 17.43 -4.50
C LYS A 313 13.47 16.90 -4.06
N GLU A 314 12.63 16.56 -5.01
CA GLU A 314 11.28 16.07 -4.75
C GLU A 314 10.94 14.87 -5.61
N CYS A 315 10.20 13.91 -5.05
CA CYS A 315 9.67 12.78 -5.82
C CYS A 315 8.31 12.34 -5.28
N VAL A 316 7.58 11.62 -6.14
CA VAL A 316 6.29 11.01 -5.79
C VAL A 316 6.42 9.49 -5.87
N LEU A 317 6.01 8.83 -4.79
CA LEU A 317 5.94 7.37 -4.64
C LEU A 317 4.50 6.92 -4.51
N ARG A 318 4.22 5.67 -4.90
CA ARG A 318 3.00 4.97 -4.51
C ARG A 318 3.32 3.86 -3.52
N ILE A 319 2.66 3.85 -2.36
CA ILE A 319 2.93 2.95 -1.24
C ILE A 319 1.65 2.36 -0.67
N GLY A 320 1.77 1.27 0.05
CA GLY A 320 0.69 0.69 0.84
C GLY A 320 -0.29 -0.18 0.04
N HIS A 321 -1.38 -0.50 0.71
CA HIS A 321 -2.42 -1.37 0.16
C HIS A 321 -3.25 -0.61 -0.87
N GLY A 322 -3.66 -1.31 -1.94
CA GLY A 322 -4.42 -0.68 -3.02
C GLY A 322 -3.56 -0.08 -4.13
N SER A 323 -2.22 -0.09 -4.02
CA SER A 323 -1.33 0.41 -5.07
C SER A 323 -1.46 -0.33 -6.41
N GLY A 324 -1.98 -1.56 -6.41
CA GLY A 324 -2.15 -2.35 -7.63
C GLY A 324 -0.87 -3.08 -8.06
N TRP A 325 -1.04 -4.01 -9.01
CA TRP A 325 0.04 -4.91 -9.42
C TRP A 325 1.22 -4.18 -10.09
N ASN A 326 0.94 -3.15 -10.89
CA ASN A 326 1.98 -2.40 -11.60
C ASN A 326 2.97 -1.69 -10.65
N PHE A 327 2.52 -1.33 -9.45
CA PHE A 327 3.33 -0.62 -8.45
C PHE A 327 3.97 -1.52 -7.40
N ILE A 328 3.93 -2.86 -7.56
CA ILE A 328 4.64 -3.79 -6.67
C ILE A 328 5.96 -4.23 -7.29
N THR A 329 6.81 -4.84 -6.49
CA THR A 329 8.19 -5.24 -6.86
C THR A 329 8.27 -6.09 -8.14
N GLY A 330 7.24 -6.86 -8.46
CA GLY A 330 7.18 -7.69 -9.68
C GLY A 330 6.66 -6.95 -10.93
N GLY A 331 6.24 -5.69 -10.81
CA GLY A 331 5.61 -4.94 -11.90
C GLY A 331 6.49 -4.75 -13.14
N TRP A 332 7.82 -4.64 -12.96
CA TRP A 332 8.78 -4.53 -14.04
C TRP A 332 8.77 -5.73 -15.01
N ALA A 333 8.36 -6.92 -14.55
CA ALA A 333 8.32 -8.12 -15.38
C ALA A 333 7.31 -8.03 -16.55
N ARG A 334 6.49 -7.00 -16.60
CA ARG A 334 5.54 -6.74 -17.66
C ARG A 334 6.20 -6.49 -19.02
N ASP A 335 7.41 -5.94 -19.03
CA ASP A 335 8.15 -5.60 -20.25
C ASP A 335 8.99 -6.78 -20.77
N LEU A 336 8.85 -7.97 -20.16
CA LEU A 336 9.55 -9.18 -20.59
C LEU A 336 8.76 -9.95 -21.66
N ASP A 337 9.45 -10.52 -22.64
CA ASP A 337 8.86 -11.31 -23.74
C ASP A 337 8.03 -12.50 -23.24
N ASN A 338 8.39 -13.08 -22.10
CA ASN A 338 7.68 -14.21 -21.51
C ASN A 338 6.63 -13.80 -20.46
N PHE A 339 6.28 -12.53 -20.35
CA PHE A 339 5.32 -12.03 -19.38
C PHE A 339 3.98 -12.77 -19.47
N GLU A 340 3.34 -12.78 -20.65
CA GLU A 340 2.04 -13.42 -20.84
C GLU A 340 2.10 -14.94 -20.75
N SER A 341 3.18 -15.55 -21.21
CA SER A 341 3.33 -17.01 -21.21
C SER A 341 3.74 -17.58 -19.85
N LEU A 342 4.45 -16.83 -19.02
CA LEU A 342 4.97 -17.26 -17.74
C LEU A 342 4.37 -16.52 -16.54
N VAL A 343 4.42 -15.18 -16.54
CA VAL A 343 4.09 -14.38 -15.35
C VAL A 343 2.58 -14.35 -15.12
N VAL A 344 1.81 -14.09 -16.17
CA VAL A 344 0.34 -13.99 -16.08
C VAL A 344 -0.30 -15.29 -15.60
N PRO A 345 0.00 -16.48 -16.19
CA PRO A 345 -0.59 -17.74 -15.75
C PRO A 345 -0.22 -18.11 -14.31
N VAL A 346 1.00 -17.79 -13.88
CA VAL A 346 1.46 -18.06 -12.49
C VAL A 346 0.80 -17.10 -11.50
N SER A 347 0.58 -15.85 -11.89
CA SER A 347 -0.09 -14.83 -11.06
C SER A 347 -1.61 -15.06 -10.96
N ARG A 348 -2.20 -15.75 -11.93
CA ARG A 348 -3.66 -16.00 -12.05
C ARG A 348 -3.98 -17.45 -12.41
N PRO A 349 -3.51 -18.46 -11.64
CA PRO A 349 -3.58 -19.86 -12.02
C PRO A 349 -4.99 -20.40 -12.19
N ASN A 350 -5.98 -19.82 -11.51
CA ASN A 350 -7.38 -20.26 -11.52
C ASN A 350 -8.31 -19.37 -12.35
N ASN A 351 -7.76 -18.35 -13.01
CA ASN A 351 -8.55 -17.41 -13.79
C ASN A 351 -8.15 -17.49 -15.26
N GLN A 352 -8.98 -18.12 -16.09
CA GLN A 352 -8.73 -18.22 -17.52
C GLN A 352 -9.03 -16.93 -18.31
N ASN A 353 -9.71 -15.96 -17.70
CA ASN A 353 -10.07 -14.70 -18.34
C ASN A 353 -8.86 -13.80 -18.65
N TYR A 354 -7.65 -14.14 -18.19
CA TYR A 354 -6.44 -13.44 -18.60
C TYR A 354 -6.14 -13.52 -20.11
N ARG A 355 -6.78 -14.46 -20.81
CA ARG A 355 -6.70 -14.56 -22.28
C ARG A 355 -7.62 -13.60 -23.00
N GLU A 356 -8.63 -13.08 -22.32
CA GLU A 356 -9.64 -12.17 -22.85
C GLU A 356 -9.35 -10.71 -22.51
N TYR A 357 -8.61 -10.49 -21.41
CA TYR A 357 -8.34 -9.14 -20.88
C TYR A 357 -6.87 -9.00 -20.53
N ASP A 358 -6.30 -7.85 -20.79
CA ASP A 358 -4.93 -7.53 -20.41
C ASP A 358 -4.73 -7.62 -18.89
N PHE A 359 -3.58 -8.11 -18.48
CA PHE A 359 -3.24 -8.20 -17.08
C PHE A 359 -2.30 -7.06 -16.68
N PRO A 360 -2.55 -6.38 -15.57
CA PRO A 360 -3.67 -6.51 -14.62
C PRO A 360 -4.89 -5.69 -15.06
N LYS A 361 -6.08 -6.30 -15.08
CA LYS A 361 -7.33 -5.66 -15.49
C LYS A 361 -8.08 -4.93 -14.38
N THR A 362 -7.67 -5.10 -13.12
CA THR A 362 -8.36 -4.55 -11.94
C THR A 362 -7.51 -3.49 -11.29
N ARG A 363 -8.11 -2.35 -10.96
CA ARG A 363 -7.53 -1.30 -10.12
C ARG A 363 -8.34 -1.14 -8.85
N ARG A 364 -7.76 -0.49 -7.86
CA ARG A 364 -8.41 -0.17 -6.59
C ARG A 364 -8.43 1.32 -6.36
N VAL A 365 -9.61 1.81 -6.04
CA VAL A 365 -9.89 3.20 -5.71
C VAL A 365 -10.81 3.23 -4.49
N ASP A 366 -11.08 4.37 -3.91
CA ASP A 366 -12.19 4.51 -2.96
C ASP A 366 -13.53 4.70 -3.70
N ASP A 367 -14.62 4.82 -2.96
CA ASP A 367 -15.97 4.94 -3.51
C ASP A 367 -16.24 6.29 -4.20
N ASP A 368 -15.38 7.28 -4.02
CA ASP A 368 -15.35 8.55 -4.75
C ASP A 368 -14.40 8.53 -5.98
N CYS A 369 -13.92 7.34 -6.36
CA CYS A 369 -12.95 7.13 -7.44
C CYS A 369 -11.57 7.75 -7.19
N GLU A 370 -11.23 8.07 -5.92
CA GLU A 370 -9.91 8.60 -5.57
C GLU A 370 -8.85 7.50 -5.55
N LEU A 371 -7.66 7.84 -6.03
CA LEU A 371 -6.51 6.95 -6.01
C LEU A 371 -6.00 6.76 -4.57
N LEU A 372 -5.33 5.62 -4.32
CA LEU A 372 -4.75 5.29 -3.03
C LEU A 372 -3.23 5.23 -3.09
N GLY A 373 -2.58 5.65 -2.01
CA GLY A 373 -1.19 5.36 -1.72
C GLY A 373 -0.16 6.34 -2.29
N PHE A 374 -0.52 7.45 -2.93
CA PHE A 374 0.46 8.41 -3.43
C PHE A 374 0.95 9.35 -2.34
N VAL A 375 2.28 9.45 -2.21
CA VAL A 375 2.96 10.36 -1.29
C VAL A 375 4.05 11.14 -2.01
N LYS A 376 4.25 12.39 -1.63
CA LYS A 376 5.34 13.24 -2.10
C LYS A 376 6.43 13.30 -1.05
N LEU A 377 7.67 13.05 -1.45
CA LEU A 377 8.86 13.24 -0.64
C LEU A 377 9.58 14.52 -1.08
N SER A 378 10.06 15.33 -0.13
CA SER A 378 10.83 16.55 -0.40
C SER A 378 12.01 16.64 0.56
N LEU A 379 13.21 16.76 0.01
CA LEU A 379 14.42 17.01 0.81
C LEU A 379 14.32 18.37 1.51
N GLN A 380 14.63 18.38 2.79
CA GLN A 380 14.75 19.61 3.55
C GLN A 380 16.22 20.07 3.54
N GLU A 381 16.43 21.36 3.49
CA GLU A 381 17.76 21.98 3.49
C GLU A 381 18.56 21.74 4.78
#